data_88536e44f1b21fb7e1a524b5310c82c4
#
_entry.id   88536e44f1b21fb7e1a524b5310c82c4
#
_cell.length_a   1.000
_cell.length_b   1.000
_cell.length_c   1.000
_cell.angle_alpha   90.00
_cell.angle_beta   90.00
_cell.angle_gamma   90.00
#
_symmetry.space_group_name_H-M   'P 1'
#
loop_
_entity.id
_entity.type
_entity.pdbx_description
1 polymer ?
#
loop_
_entity_poly.entity_id
_entity_poly.type
_entity_poly.pdbx_seq_one_letter_code
_entity_poly.pdbx_strand_id
1 'polypeptide(L)'
;GISRCGYIYASSGTGESSTDLIFSGHCIIADNGRILNETTNSFHQNKSSDEPTILSENNLAISEVDLERCMNDRRRYNSDSWVDATNVIKITTDTTCTPAEQIWPQKVNPYPFIPGNTENRKDRCMEILSLQAKGLVQRLRATGIGKVVIGISGGLDSTLALIVCYEAFTMLNLPYENIYGITMPGFGTT
;
A
#
# COMPACT_ATOMS: atom_id res chain seq x y z
N GLY A 1 -11.54 -19.20 -2.77
CA GLY A 1 -11.06 -19.46 -3.72
C GLY A 1 -11.22 -20.36 -4.93
N ILE A 2 -11.06 -19.79 -6.11
CA ILE A 2 -11.18 -20.54 -7.38
C ILE A 2 -10.06 -21.59 -7.51
N SER A 3 -8.85 -21.25 -7.07
CA SER A 3 -7.65 -22.11 -7.27
C SER A 3 -7.54 -23.29 -6.32
N ARG A 4 -8.26 -23.29 -5.20
CA ARG A 4 -8.21 -24.35 -4.17
C ARG A 4 -6.79 -24.82 -3.87
N CYS A 5 -5.97 -23.90 -3.47
CA CYS A 5 -4.56 -24.10 -3.15
C CYS A 5 -4.16 -23.31 -1.91
N GLY A 6 -3.02 -23.66 -1.35
CA GLY A 6 -2.32 -22.75 -0.46
C GLY A 6 -1.77 -21.58 -1.26
N TYR A 7 -1.85 -20.38 -0.70
CA TYR A 7 -1.34 -19.17 -1.28
C TYR A 7 -0.44 -18.47 -0.26
N ILE A 8 0.78 -18.18 -0.66
CA ILE A 8 1.76 -17.47 0.16
C ILE A 8 2.17 -16.22 -0.60
N TYR A 9 2.02 -15.09 0.05
CA TYR A 9 2.46 -13.80 -0.44
C TYR A 9 3.44 -13.18 0.55
N ALA A 10 4.57 -12.73 0.06
CA ALA A 10 5.54 -11.96 0.82
C ALA A 10 5.93 -10.73 -0.01
N SER A 11 5.63 -9.57 0.51
CA SER A 11 6.09 -8.30 -0.07
C SER A 11 7.54 -8.04 0.32
N SER A 12 8.23 -7.26 -0.49
CA SER A 12 9.55 -6.74 -0.14
C SER A 12 9.53 -6.03 1.21
N GLY A 13 10.59 -6.19 1.97
CA GLY A 13 10.72 -5.64 3.31
C GLY A 13 11.03 -4.15 3.34
N THR A 14 10.87 -3.58 4.51
CA THR A 14 11.24 -2.20 4.76
C THR A 14 12.76 -2.06 4.63
N GLY A 15 13.21 -1.10 3.81
CA GLY A 15 14.66 -0.88 3.64
C GLY A 15 15.32 -1.63 2.49
N GLU A 16 14.59 -2.46 1.74
CA GLU A 16 15.12 -3.11 0.53
C GLU A 16 15.44 -2.13 -0.60
N SER A 17 14.86 -0.93 -0.55
CA SER A 17 15.23 0.16 -1.46
C SER A 17 15.75 1.36 -0.70
N SER A 18 16.87 1.91 -1.14
CA SER A 18 17.43 3.18 -0.65
C SER A 18 17.00 4.38 -1.50
N THR A 19 16.23 4.16 -2.57
CA THR A 19 15.83 5.18 -3.54
C THR A 19 14.38 5.63 -3.34
N ASP A 20 13.53 5.45 -4.31
CA ASP A 20 12.20 6.06 -4.36
C ASP A 20 11.08 5.11 -3.94
N LEU A 21 11.40 3.82 -3.75
CA LEU A 21 10.43 2.80 -3.44
C LEU A 21 10.37 2.51 -1.94
N ILE A 22 9.16 2.35 -1.43
CA ILE A 22 8.87 1.93 -0.07
C ILE A 22 7.98 0.72 -0.11
N PHE A 23 8.39 -0.32 0.59
CA PHE A 23 7.67 -1.57 0.66
C PHE A 23 7.04 -1.75 2.04
N SER A 24 5.89 -2.40 2.07
CA SER A 24 5.14 -2.62 3.32
C SER A 24 5.66 -3.80 4.14
N GLY A 25 6.39 -4.72 3.53
CA GLY A 25 6.74 -5.98 4.15
C GLY A 25 5.54 -6.89 4.45
N HIS A 26 4.40 -6.64 3.79
CA HIS A 26 3.16 -7.35 4.06
C HIS A 26 3.26 -8.82 3.63
N CYS A 27 2.90 -9.73 4.52
CA CYS A 27 2.89 -11.16 4.28
C CYS A 27 1.48 -11.72 4.50
N ILE A 28 1.05 -12.62 3.63
CA ILE A 28 -0.25 -13.28 3.72
C ILE A 28 -0.05 -14.78 3.48
N ILE A 29 -0.65 -15.60 4.33
CA ILE A 29 -0.79 -17.03 4.11
C ILE A 29 -2.28 -17.35 4.07
N ALA A 30 -2.74 -17.92 2.99
CA ALA A 30 -4.14 -18.30 2.80
C ALA A 30 -4.27 -19.74 2.30
N ASP A 31 -5.37 -20.38 2.64
CA ASP A 31 -5.74 -21.72 2.23
C ASP A 31 -7.19 -21.71 1.73
N ASN A 32 -7.38 -22.20 0.51
CA ASN A 32 -8.70 -22.35 -0.12
C ASN A 32 -9.58 -21.07 -0.04
N GLY A 33 -8.96 -19.91 -0.12
CA GLY A 33 -9.64 -18.61 -0.05
C GLY A 33 -9.87 -18.06 1.36
N ARG A 34 -9.40 -18.76 2.40
CA ARG A 34 -9.40 -18.30 3.79
C ARG A 34 -8.01 -17.81 4.15
N ILE A 35 -7.91 -16.61 4.70
CA ILE A 35 -6.66 -16.11 5.28
C ILE A 35 -6.41 -16.86 6.58
N LEU A 36 -5.25 -17.50 6.69
CA LEU A 36 -4.80 -18.23 7.86
C LEU A 36 -3.95 -17.36 8.78
N ASN A 37 -3.06 -16.58 8.19
CA ASN A 37 -2.23 -15.60 8.89
C ASN A 37 -1.90 -14.45 7.95
N GLU A 38 -1.83 -13.26 8.54
CA GLU A 38 -1.54 -12.02 7.84
C GLU A 38 -0.74 -11.10 8.77
N THR A 39 0.37 -10.55 8.26
CA THR A 39 1.10 -9.52 9.02
C THR A 39 0.36 -8.19 8.87
N THR A 40 0.29 -7.43 9.96
CA THR A 40 -0.26 -6.09 9.94
C THR A 40 0.54 -5.25 8.95
N ASN A 41 -0.15 -4.55 8.07
CA ASN A 41 0.51 -3.61 7.18
C ASN A 41 1.23 -2.55 8.05
N SER A 42 2.53 -2.42 7.86
CA SER A 42 3.34 -1.49 8.66
C SER A 42 2.91 -0.02 8.52
N PHE A 43 2.02 0.29 7.56
CA PHE A 43 1.41 1.61 7.39
C PHE A 43 0.18 1.83 8.28
N HIS A 44 -0.46 0.77 8.79
CA HIS A 44 -1.69 0.82 9.60
C HIS A 44 -1.45 0.58 11.10
N GLN A 45 -0.22 0.60 11.57
CA GLN A 45 0.01 0.46 13.01
C GLN A 45 -0.59 1.67 13.74
N ASN A 46 -1.74 1.44 14.37
CA ASN A 46 -2.34 2.40 15.28
C ASN A 46 -1.33 2.73 16.39
N LYS A 47 -1.04 4.00 16.58
CA LYS A 47 -0.24 4.54 17.68
C LYS A 47 -0.96 4.33 19.02
N SER A 48 -1.12 3.09 19.47
CA SER A 48 -1.69 2.78 20.80
C SER A 48 -0.64 2.41 21.83
N SER A 49 0.64 2.44 21.47
CA SER A 49 1.74 2.31 22.40
C SER A 49 2.67 3.52 22.26
N ASP A 50 3.03 4.13 23.39
CA ASP A 50 3.95 5.27 23.50
C ASP A 50 5.41 4.95 23.07
N GLU A 51 5.65 3.79 22.50
CA GLU A 51 6.94 3.46 21.90
C GLU A 51 7.01 3.97 20.46
N PRO A 52 8.09 4.67 20.08
CA PRO A 52 8.34 5.02 18.70
C PRO A 52 8.38 3.73 17.90
N THR A 53 7.40 3.52 17.02
CA THR A 53 7.33 2.34 16.15
C THR A 53 8.51 2.36 15.21
N ILE A 54 9.64 1.87 15.70
CA ILE A 54 10.78 1.49 14.86
C ILE A 54 10.18 0.57 13.81
N LEU A 55 10.39 0.89 12.55
CA LEU A 55 10.01 0.05 11.42
C LEU A 55 10.34 -1.40 11.81
N SER A 56 9.32 -2.23 11.99
CA SER A 56 9.55 -3.65 12.23
C SER A 56 10.32 -4.18 11.03
N GLU A 57 11.60 -4.40 11.22
CA GLU A 57 12.51 -4.80 10.14
C GLU A 57 12.18 -6.20 9.61
N ASN A 58 11.43 -6.99 10.40
CA ASN A 58 11.11 -8.37 10.05
C ASN A 58 9.63 -8.66 10.29
N ASN A 59 8.86 -8.61 9.22
CA ASN A 59 7.50 -9.15 9.22
C ASN A 59 7.56 -10.64 8.93
N LEU A 60 7.05 -11.46 9.84
CA LEU A 60 7.01 -12.91 9.68
C LEU A 60 5.57 -13.40 9.86
N ALA A 61 5.03 -14.05 8.86
CA ALA A 61 3.79 -14.81 8.95
C ALA A 61 4.11 -16.31 8.99
N ILE A 62 3.52 -17.02 9.95
CA ILE A 62 3.68 -18.48 10.07
C ILE A 62 2.30 -19.09 10.14
N SER A 63 2.05 -20.12 9.35
CA SER A 63 0.81 -20.90 9.40
C SER A 63 1.01 -22.29 8.80
N GLU A 64 0.11 -23.19 9.12
CA GLU A 64 0.03 -24.52 8.54
C GLU A 64 -1.01 -24.53 7.43
N VAL A 65 -0.67 -25.14 6.29
CA VAL A 65 -1.55 -25.30 5.13
C VAL A 65 -1.82 -26.78 4.90
N ASP A 66 -3.10 -27.15 4.88
CA ASP A 66 -3.53 -28.52 4.59
C ASP A 66 -3.57 -28.77 3.07
N LEU A 67 -2.44 -29.25 2.55
CA LEU A 67 -2.31 -29.55 1.11
C LEU A 67 -3.16 -30.73 0.67
N GLU A 68 -3.39 -31.72 1.54
CA GLU A 68 -4.22 -32.88 1.22
C GLU A 68 -5.69 -32.47 1.06
N ARG A 69 -6.17 -31.59 1.91
CA ARG A 69 -7.50 -30.99 1.79
C ARG A 69 -7.64 -30.21 0.48
N CYS A 70 -6.66 -29.37 0.14
CA CYS A 70 -6.65 -28.65 -1.12
C CYS A 70 -6.70 -29.58 -2.34
N MET A 71 -5.96 -30.69 -2.30
CA MET A 71 -5.97 -31.71 -3.35
C MET A 71 -7.33 -32.41 -3.46
N ASN A 72 -7.91 -32.81 -2.33
CA ASN A 72 -9.22 -33.46 -2.29
C ASN A 72 -10.33 -32.53 -2.79
N ASP A 73 -10.29 -31.26 -2.41
CA ASP A 73 -11.24 -30.27 -2.89
C ASP A 73 -11.11 -30.04 -4.40
N ARG A 74 -9.91 -30.03 -4.95
CA ARG A 74 -9.70 -29.98 -6.40
C ARG A 74 -10.27 -31.20 -7.11
N ARG A 75 -10.01 -32.39 -6.59
CA ARG A 75 -10.54 -33.65 -7.19
C ARG A 75 -12.06 -33.70 -7.23
N ARG A 76 -12.72 -33.20 -6.18
CA ARG A 76 -14.20 -33.16 -6.11
C ARG A 76 -14.84 -32.25 -7.17
N TYR A 77 -14.14 -31.20 -7.58
CA TYR A 77 -14.68 -30.19 -8.46
C TYR A 77 -14.11 -30.21 -9.88
N ASN A 78 -13.08 -31.00 -10.12
CA ASN A 78 -12.48 -31.19 -11.46
C ASN A 78 -13.10 -32.34 -12.25
N SER A 79 -14.18 -32.93 -11.77
CA SER A 79 -14.82 -34.04 -12.47
C SER A 79 -15.37 -33.66 -13.85
N ASP A 80 -15.56 -32.38 -14.13
CA ASP A 80 -16.24 -31.93 -15.35
C ASP A 80 -15.40 -31.02 -16.26
N SER A 81 -14.11 -30.79 -15.98
CA SER A 81 -13.37 -29.73 -16.66
C SER A 81 -12.30 -30.15 -17.66
N TRP A 82 -12.34 -31.38 -18.15
CA TRP A 82 -11.67 -31.70 -19.41
C TRP A 82 -12.59 -31.25 -20.54
N VAL A 83 -12.69 -29.94 -20.75
CA VAL A 83 -13.28 -29.45 -22.00
C VAL A 83 -12.27 -29.79 -23.08
N ASP A 84 -12.60 -30.79 -23.90
CA ASP A 84 -11.85 -31.06 -25.10
C ASP A 84 -11.89 -29.82 -25.99
N ALA A 85 -10.76 -29.16 -26.15
CA ALA A 85 -10.65 -27.90 -26.90
C ALA A 85 -11.09 -28.07 -28.37
N THR A 86 -11.23 -29.33 -28.87
CA THR A 86 -11.73 -29.62 -30.19
C THR A 86 -13.23 -29.34 -30.36
N ASN A 87 -13.98 -29.26 -29.27
CA ASN A 87 -15.44 -28.99 -29.28
C ASN A 87 -15.81 -27.53 -28.92
N VAL A 88 -14.88 -26.60 -28.98
CA VAL A 88 -15.18 -25.17 -28.73
C VAL A 88 -15.83 -24.55 -29.96
N ILE A 89 -17.11 -24.19 -29.85
CA ILE A 89 -17.82 -23.41 -30.88
C ILE A 89 -17.41 -21.95 -30.73
N LYS A 90 -16.68 -21.44 -31.73
CA LYS A 90 -16.33 -20.03 -31.81
C LYS A 90 -17.48 -19.25 -32.43
N ILE A 91 -18.20 -18.48 -31.64
CA ILE A 91 -19.24 -17.56 -32.10
C ILE A 91 -18.58 -16.19 -32.32
N THR A 92 -18.58 -15.71 -33.56
CA THR A 92 -18.16 -14.36 -33.90
C THR A 92 -19.43 -13.51 -34.04
N THR A 93 -19.58 -12.47 -33.23
CA THR A 93 -20.68 -11.52 -33.31
C THR A 93 -20.18 -10.20 -33.85
N ASP A 94 -20.79 -9.70 -34.92
CA ASP A 94 -20.58 -8.32 -35.39
C ASP A 94 -21.42 -7.38 -34.51
N THR A 95 -20.90 -7.04 -33.33
CA THR A 95 -21.51 -6.00 -32.50
C THR A 95 -20.88 -4.66 -32.84
N THR A 96 -21.54 -3.87 -33.68
CA THR A 96 -21.25 -2.44 -33.82
C THR A 96 -21.86 -1.72 -32.63
N CYS A 97 -21.12 -1.64 -31.52
CA CYS A 97 -21.52 -0.76 -30.42
C CYS A 97 -21.23 0.69 -30.83
N THR A 98 -22.26 1.43 -31.11
CA THR A 98 -22.15 2.89 -31.20
C THR A 98 -21.87 3.46 -29.81
N PRO A 99 -20.85 4.32 -29.64
CA PRO A 99 -20.45 4.86 -28.31
C PRO A 99 -21.56 5.60 -27.55
N ALA A 100 -22.64 6.00 -28.26
CA ALA A 100 -23.75 6.77 -27.68
C ALA A 100 -24.74 5.93 -26.84
N GLU A 101 -24.69 4.61 -26.92
CA GLU A 101 -25.69 3.72 -26.27
C GLU A 101 -25.10 2.90 -25.10
N GLN A 102 -23.84 3.12 -24.75
CA GLN A 102 -23.25 2.46 -23.57
C GLN A 102 -23.74 3.12 -22.29
N ILE A 103 -24.87 2.63 -21.78
CA ILE A 103 -25.24 2.88 -20.39
C ILE A 103 -24.31 2.06 -19.52
N TRP A 104 -23.32 2.72 -18.93
CA TRP A 104 -22.43 2.07 -17.97
C TRP A 104 -23.24 1.66 -16.73
N PRO A 105 -23.38 0.36 -16.45
CA PRO A 105 -24.19 -0.08 -15.31
C PRO A 105 -23.57 0.28 -13.96
N GLN A 106 -22.29 0.64 -13.94
CA GLN A 106 -21.60 1.04 -12.73
C GLN A 106 -21.37 2.55 -12.71
N LYS A 107 -21.73 3.19 -11.61
CA LYS A 107 -21.37 4.58 -11.35
C LYS A 107 -19.86 4.70 -11.23
N VAL A 108 -19.23 5.41 -12.16
CA VAL A 108 -17.82 5.74 -12.07
C VAL A 108 -17.64 6.75 -10.92
N ASN A 109 -16.80 6.42 -9.94
CA ASN A 109 -16.49 7.35 -8.88
C ASN A 109 -15.65 8.52 -9.45
N PRO A 110 -16.13 9.77 -9.42
CA PRO A 110 -15.41 10.93 -9.95
C PRO A 110 -14.14 11.25 -9.12
N TYR A 111 -14.06 10.72 -7.92
CA TYR A 111 -12.93 10.91 -7.00
C TYR A 111 -12.33 9.57 -6.56
N PRO A 112 -11.69 8.80 -7.46
CA PRO A 112 -11.24 7.44 -7.16
C PRO A 112 -10.18 7.37 -6.06
N PHE A 113 -9.47 8.48 -5.82
CA PHE A 113 -8.39 8.55 -4.82
C PHE A 113 -8.85 9.12 -3.47
N ILE A 114 -10.10 9.62 -3.39
CA ILE A 114 -10.65 10.19 -2.15
C ILE A 114 -11.70 9.24 -1.61
N PRO A 115 -11.50 8.64 -0.43
CA PRO A 115 -12.51 7.79 0.20
C PRO A 115 -13.79 8.59 0.48
N GLY A 116 -14.94 8.02 0.10
CA GLY A 116 -16.26 8.65 0.32
C GLY A 116 -16.67 8.71 1.80
N ASN A 117 -16.16 7.81 2.63
CA ASN A 117 -16.41 7.76 4.05
C ASN A 117 -15.36 8.59 4.82
N THR A 118 -15.83 9.35 5.83
CA THR A 118 -14.97 10.24 6.65
C THR A 118 -13.94 9.48 7.47
N GLU A 119 -14.30 8.30 8.01
CA GLU A 119 -13.37 7.44 8.75
C GLU A 119 -12.27 6.90 7.82
N ASN A 120 -12.66 6.31 6.71
CA ASN A 120 -11.72 5.81 5.72
C ASN A 120 -10.81 6.93 5.17
N ARG A 121 -11.29 8.17 5.12
CA ARG A 121 -10.50 9.32 4.69
C ARG A 121 -9.40 9.65 5.70
N LYS A 122 -9.72 9.65 6.99
CA LYS A 122 -8.73 9.88 8.05
C LYS A 122 -7.62 8.83 8.00
N ASP A 123 -7.99 7.56 7.95
CA ASP A 123 -7.05 6.45 7.89
C ASP A 123 -6.18 6.53 6.64
N ARG A 124 -6.78 6.85 5.50
CA ARG A 124 -6.05 7.04 4.24
C ARG A 124 -5.08 8.21 4.29
N CYS A 125 -5.46 9.34 4.90
CA CYS A 125 -4.57 10.48 5.05
C CYS A 125 -3.40 10.16 5.98
N MET A 126 -3.64 9.44 7.08
CA MET A 126 -2.58 9.00 7.98
C MET A 126 -1.64 8.00 7.32
N GLU A 127 -2.18 7.08 6.51
CA GLU A 127 -1.38 6.15 5.71
C GLU A 127 -0.45 6.90 4.74
N ILE A 128 -0.97 7.87 4.00
CA ILE A 128 -0.20 8.69 3.06
C ILE A 128 0.91 9.46 3.79
N LEU A 129 0.60 10.11 4.91
CA LEU A 129 1.59 10.83 5.70
C LEU A 129 2.68 9.89 6.21
N SER A 130 2.29 8.74 6.75
CA SER A 130 3.23 7.72 7.23
C SER A 130 4.13 7.20 6.11
N LEU A 131 3.57 6.97 4.92
CA LEU A 131 4.32 6.52 3.74
C LEU A 131 5.38 7.55 3.34
N GLN A 132 5.02 8.83 3.27
CA GLN A 132 5.94 9.91 2.94
C GLN A 132 7.04 10.07 4.00
N ALA A 133 6.68 10.03 5.29
CA ALA A 133 7.64 10.10 6.39
C ALA A 133 8.63 8.92 6.36
N LYS A 134 8.16 7.70 6.14
CA LYS A 134 9.01 6.51 6.00
C LYS A 134 9.94 6.60 4.79
N GLY A 135 9.50 7.22 3.69
CA GLY A 135 10.34 7.51 2.55
C GLY A 135 11.52 8.40 2.90
N LEU A 136 11.25 9.47 3.63
CA LEU A 136 12.31 10.36 4.10
C LEU A 136 13.23 9.67 5.11
N VAL A 137 12.69 8.88 6.05
CA VAL A 137 13.45 8.07 6.99
C VAL A 137 14.45 7.17 6.27
N GLN A 138 13.99 6.47 5.23
CA GLN A 138 14.84 5.58 4.46
C GLN A 138 16.00 6.33 3.78
N ARG A 139 15.72 7.50 3.23
CA ARG A 139 16.75 8.37 2.62
C ARG A 139 17.76 8.87 3.64
N LEU A 140 17.31 9.37 4.77
CA LEU A 140 18.18 9.88 5.83
C LEU A 140 19.09 8.76 6.38
N ARG A 141 18.54 7.56 6.58
CA ARG A 141 19.33 6.38 6.98
C ARG A 141 20.36 5.98 5.95
N ALA A 142 19.97 5.86 4.69
CA ALA A 142 20.85 5.43 3.61
C ALA A 142 22.01 6.41 3.38
N THR A 143 21.77 7.71 3.58
CA THR A 143 22.79 8.75 3.39
C THR A 143 23.57 9.11 4.65
N GLY A 144 23.09 8.71 5.83
CA GLY A 144 23.65 9.12 7.11
C GLY A 144 23.44 10.60 7.45
N ILE A 145 22.53 11.29 6.72
CA ILE A 145 22.24 12.73 6.92
C ILE A 145 21.23 12.90 8.04
N GLY A 146 21.55 13.71 9.04
CA GLY A 146 20.67 14.04 10.16
C GLY A 146 20.13 15.46 10.15
N LYS A 147 20.14 16.15 9.00
CA LYS A 147 19.66 17.53 8.83
C LYS A 147 18.87 17.67 7.55
N VAL A 148 17.82 18.49 7.57
CA VAL A 148 17.00 18.80 6.38
C VAL A 148 16.78 20.31 6.25
N VAL A 149 16.66 20.76 5.02
CA VAL A 149 16.33 22.15 4.69
C VAL A 149 15.09 22.16 3.81
N ILE A 150 14.11 22.99 4.16
CA ILE A 150 12.84 23.10 3.44
C ILE A 150 12.59 24.56 3.09
N GLY A 151 12.25 24.83 1.83
CA GLY A 151 11.71 26.11 1.42
C GLY A 151 10.25 26.26 1.86
N ILE A 152 9.94 27.22 2.71
CA ILE A 152 8.58 27.47 3.21
C ILE A 152 7.98 28.64 2.44
N SER A 153 7.03 28.35 1.56
CA SER A 153 6.30 29.37 0.78
C SER A 153 5.03 29.87 1.47
N GLY A 154 4.60 29.23 2.57
CA GLY A 154 3.31 29.45 3.21
C GLY A 154 2.15 28.68 2.58
N GLY A 155 2.37 27.94 1.48
CA GLY A 155 1.36 27.09 0.84
C GLY A 155 1.22 25.72 1.51
N LEU A 156 0.17 24.98 1.10
CA LEU A 156 -0.12 23.65 1.64
C LEU A 156 1.00 22.64 1.40
N ASP A 157 1.65 22.69 0.24
CA ASP A 157 2.69 21.72 -0.13
C ASP A 157 3.91 21.83 0.78
N SER A 158 4.40 23.07 1.00
CA SER A 158 5.53 23.31 1.90
C SER A 158 5.19 23.00 3.36
N THR A 159 3.93 23.23 3.76
CA THR A 159 3.44 22.87 5.10
C THR A 159 3.40 21.34 5.26
N LEU A 160 2.90 20.62 4.27
CA LEU A 160 2.90 19.15 4.28
C LEU A 160 4.33 18.61 4.34
N ALA A 161 5.25 19.15 3.55
CA ALA A 161 6.66 18.77 3.57
C ALA A 161 7.28 18.95 4.97
N LEU A 162 6.94 20.05 5.67
CA LEU A 162 7.39 20.29 7.04
C LEU A 162 6.85 19.22 8.01
N ILE A 163 5.56 18.88 7.90
CA ILE A 163 4.93 17.83 8.71
C ILE A 163 5.60 16.47 8.45
N VAL A 164 5.88 16.15 7.20
CA VAL A 164 6.59 14.90 6.82
C VAL A 164 7.99 14.87 7.46
N CYS A 165 8.72 15.98 7.44
CA CYS A 165 10.03 16.05 8.10
C CYS A 165 9.91 15.89 9.62
N TYR A 166 8.92 16.51 10.25
CA TYR A 166 8.66 16.36 11.68
C TYR A 166 8.39 14.90 12.05
N GLU A 167 7.50 14.22 11.33
CA GLU A 167 7.19 12.80 11.54
C GLU A 167 8.43 11.89 11.31
N ALA A 168 9.21 12.15 10.27
CA ALA A 168 10.42 11.38 9.98
C ALA A 168 11.49 11.55 11.08
N PHE A 169 11.67 12.77 11.60
CA PHE A 169 12.59 13.05 12.69
C PHE A 169 12.14 12.42 14.01
N THR A 170 10.82 12.40 14.25
CA THR A 170 10.23 11.66 15.38
C THR A 170 10.56 10.17 15.27
N MET A 171 10.38 9.55 14.10
CA MET A 171 10.67 8.13 13.87
C MET A 171 12.17 7.79 14.03
N LEU A 172 13.05 8.72 13.70
CA LEU A 172 14.52 8.55 13.82
C LEU A 172 15.08 8.99 15.15
N ASN A 173 14.25 9.56 16.03
CA ASN A 173 14.68 10.19 17.28
C ASN A 173 15.78 11.25 17.07
N LEU A 174 15.65 12.04 15.99
CA LEU A 174 16.56 13.13 15.67
C LEU A 174 16.05 14.46 16.28
N PRO A 175 16.96 15.37 16.65
CA PRO A 175 16.60 16.67 17.21
C PRO A 175 15.91 17.56 16.15
N TYR A 176 14.78 18.18 16.51
CA TYR A 176 13.99 19.02 15.60
C TYR A 176 14.70 20.29 15.16
N GLU A 177 15.70 20.76 15.92
CA GLU A 177 16.56 21.88 15.56
C GLU A 177 17.33 21.64 14.25
N ASN A 178 17.42 20.41 13.82
CA ASN A 178 18.02 20.02 12.54
C ASN A 178 17.05 20.13 11.35
N ILE A 179 15.82 20.58 11.55
CA ILE A 179 14.86 20.91 10.51
C ILE A 179 14.92 22.42 10.25
N TYR A 180 15.50 22.82 9.14
CA TYR A 180 15.67 24.23 8.79
C TYR A 180 14.58 24.65 7.79
N GLY A 181 13.61 25.45 8.25
CA GLY A 181 12.63 26.10 7.39
C GLY A 181 13.18 27.44 6.88
N ILE A 182 13.29 27.61 5.58
CA ILE A 182 13.79 28.83 4.95
C ILE A 182 12.65 29.51 4.20
N THR A 183 12.36 30.76 4.55
CA THR A 183 11.45 31.61 3.78
C THR A 183 12.25 32.54 2.87
N MET A 184 11.83 32.67 1.63
CA MET A 184 12.45 33.55 0.63
C MET A 184 11.42 34.56 0.12
N PRO A 185 11.11 35.61 0.91
CA PRO A 185 10.14 36.65 0.49
C PRO A 185 10.71 37.41 -0.71
N GLY A 186 9.91 37.54 -1.77
CA GLY A 186 10.20 38.34 -2.94
C GLY A 186 9.13 39.40 -3.19
N PHE A 187 9.36 40.31 -4.16
CA PHE A 187 8.43 41.39 -4.50
C PHE A 187 7.05 40.94 -5.00
N GLY A 188 6.78 39.66 -5.15
CA GLY A 188 5.51 39.10 -5.57
C GLY A 188 4.92 38.11 -4.58
N THR A 189 5.52 37.96 -3.41
CA THR A 189 5.02 37.06 -2.35
C THR A 189 3.96 37.74 -1.54
N THR A 190 2.72 37.28 -1.55
CA THR A 190 1.60 37.76 -0.70
C THR A 190 1.62 37.06 0.64
#